data_945946cb4f37d19840344ca724686e6c
#
_entry.id   945946cb4f37d19840344ca724686e6c
#
_cell.length_a   1.000
_cell.length_b   1.000
_cell.length_c   1.000
_cell.angle_alpha   90.00
_cell.angle_beta   90.00
_cell.angle_gamma   90.00
#
_symmetry.space_group_name_H-M   'P 1'
#
loop_
_entity.id
_entity.type
_entity.pdbx_description
1 polymer ?
#
loop_
_entity_poly.entity_id
_entity_poly.type
_entity_poly.pdbx_seq_one_letter_code
_entity_poly.pdbx_strand_id
1 'polypeptide(L)'
;PPPPPDISRQADLILCFEREQISDLLEQNPLAIRKVFLFNDFVNACKHMHAEGPIAGDTTADRLIEIMDCVPMLRPFLPTALETEDPHRQSREVFERVYAEIKHGVDIMLGAVA
;
A
#
# COMPACT_ATOMS: atom_id res chain seq x y z
N PRO A 1 1.07 4.69 15.54
CA PRO A 1 -0.37 4.71 15.81
C PRO A 1 -1.17 4.92 14.53
N PRO A 2 -2.39 4.41 14.46
CA PRO A 2 -3.22 4.62 13.29
C PRO A 2 -3.59 6.11 13.13
N PRO A 3 -3.87 6.57 11.91
CA PRO A 3 -4.29 7.94 11.70
C PRO A 3 -5.64 8.23 12.39
N PRO A 4 -5.95 9.49 12.70
CA PRO A 4 -7.25 9.85 13.23
C PRO A 4 -8.40 9.37 12.33
N PRO A 5 -9.56 8.97 12.89
CA PRO A 5 -10.66 8.43 12.10
C PRO A 5 -11.17 9.34 10.97
N ASP A 6 -11.14 10.66 11.19
CA ASP A 6 -11.56 11.63 10.18
C ASP A 6 -10.61 11.63 8.96
N ILE A 7 -9.30 11.50 9.18
CA ILE A 7 -8.31 11.36 8.08
C ILE A 7 -8.54 10.08 7.31
N SER A 8 -8.77 8.96 8.01
CA SER A 8 -9.02 7.68 7.34
C SER A 8 -10.32 7.69 6.54
N ARG A 9 -11.31 8.47 6.94
CA ARG A 9 -12.55 8.62 6.19
C ARG A 9 -12.38 9.44 4.91
N GLN A 10 -11.49 10.43 4.93
CA GLN A 10 -11.25 11.33 3.80
C GLN A 10 -10.29 10.74 2.77
N ALA A 11 -9.36 9.88 3.20
CA ALA A 11 -8.38 9.29 2.31
C ALA A 11 -9.02 8.32 1.32
N ASP A 12 -8.55 8.34 0.07
CA ASP A 12 -8.99 7.41 -0.97
C ASP A 12 -8.18 6.11 -0.96
N LEU A 13 -6.95 6.16 -0.46
CA LEU A 13 -6.06 5.02 -0.33
C LEU A 13 -5.24 5.18 0.96
N ILE A 14 -5.18 4.12 1.75
CA ILE A 14 -4.42 4.09 2.99
C ILE A 14 -3.45 2.92 2.93
N LEU A 15 -2.18 3.21 3.12
CA LEU A 15 -1.12 2.21 3.15
C LEU A 15 -0.55 2.12 4.55
N CYS A 16 -0.55 0.92 5.10
CA CYS A 16 0.01 0.64 6.42
C CYS A 16 1.25 -0.24 6.27
N PHE A 17 2.19 -0.10 7.19
CA PHE A 17 3.43 -0.89 7.14
C PHE A 17 3.32 -2.18 7.94
N GLU A 18 2.38 -2.27 8.87
CA GLU A 18 2.18 -3.42 9.73
C GLU A 18 0.70 -3.83 9.76
N ARG A 19 0.46 -5.15 9.86
CA ARG A 19 -0.90 -5.69 9.90
C ARG A 19 -1.67 -5.22 11.12
N GLU A 20 -0.99 -5.01 12.24
CA GLU A 20 -1.59 -4.49 13.45
C GLU A 20 -2.19 -3.10 13.22
N GLN A 21 -1.52 -2.25 12.45
CA GLN A 21 -2.03 -0.92 12.10
C GLN A 21 -3.33 -1.03 11.29
N ILE A 22 -3.41 -2.00 10.39
CA ILE A 22 -4.63 -2.25 9.61
C ILE A 22 -5.78 -2.68 10.53
N SER A 23 -5.51 -3.60 11.45
CA SER A 23 -6.51 -4.07 12.41
C SER A 23 -7.03 -2.93 13.28
N ASP A 24 -6.14 -2.09 13.81
CA ASP A 24 -6.50 -0.97 14.65
C ASP A 24 -7.35 0.06 13.89
N LEU A 25 -6.96 0.34 12.64
CA LEU A 25 -7.69 1.27 11.80
C LEU A 25 -9.09 0.75 11.50
N LEU A 26 -9.23 -0.53 11.18
CA LEU A 26 -10.53 -1.14 10.86
C LEU A 26 -11.44 -1.24 12.07
N GLU A 27 -10.90 -1.34 13.29
CA GLU A 27 -11.71 -1.25 14.51
C GLU A 27 -12.36 0.12 14.63
N GLN A 28 -11.64 1.18 14.29
CA GLN A 28 -12.13 2.55 14.37
C GLN A 28 -13.01 2.92 13.17
N ASN A 29 -12.70 2.38 12.01
CA ASN A 29 -13.40 2.72 10.76
C ASN A 29 -13.53 1.47 9.88
N PRO A 30 -14.54 0.61 10.15
CA PRO A 30 -14.74 -0.62 9.37
C PRO A 30 -14.96 -0.38 7.88
N LEU A 31 -15.47 0.79 7.49
CA LEU A 31 -15.73 1.11 6.08
C LEU A 31 -14.44 1.30 5.28
N ALA A 32 -13.30 1.44 5.94
CA ALA A 32 -12.00 1.57 5.26
C ALA A 32 -11.49 0.25 4.66
N ILE A 33 -12.19 -0.86 4.84
CA ILE A 33 -11.74 -2.20 4.40
C ILE A 33 -11.37 -2.24 2.91
N ARG A 34 -12.03 -1.45 2.08
CA ARG A 34 -11.78 -1.44 0.63
C ARG A 34 -10.64 -0.53 0.20
N LYS A 35 -10.12 0.29 1.10
CA LYS A 35 -9.11 1.29 0.76
C LYS A 35 -7.83 1.21 1.61
N VAL A 36 -7.75 0.26 2.54
CA VAL A 36 -6.58 0.04 3.37
C VAL A 36 -5.83 -1.21 2.92
N PHE A 37 -4.52 -1.08 2.76
CA PHE A 37 -3.66 -2.17 2.29
C PHE A 37 -2.34 -2.15 3.05
N LEU A 38 -1.74 -3.32 3.20
CA LEU A 38 -0.35 -3.39 3.62
C LEU A 38 0.51 -2.84 2.48
N PHE A 39 1.48 -1.99 2.80
CA PHE A 39 2.30 -1.31 1.80
C PHE A 39 2.89 -2.29 0.77
N ASN A 40 3.57 -3.33 1.24
CA ASN A 40 4.21 -4.28 0.33
C ASN A 40 3.21 -5.13 -0.46
N ASP A 41 2.02 -5.37 0.07
CA ASP A 41 0.96 -6.05 -0.66
C ASP A 41 0.49 -5.20 -1.85
N PHE A 42 0.29 -3.92 -1.62
CA PHE A 42 -0.11 -3.00 -2.66
C PHE A 42 0.98 -2.82 -3.72
N VAL A 43 2.23 -2.70 -3.29
CA VAL A 43 3.39 -2.62 -4.21
C VAL A 43 3.47 -3.88 -5.08
N ASN A 44 3.28 -5.06 -4.50
CA ASN A 44 3.27 -6.31 -5.24
C ASN A 44 2.16 -6.33 -6.29
N ALA A 45 0.98 -5.84 -5.95
CA ALA A 45 -0.13 -5.74 -6.90
C ALA A 45 0.19 -4.79 -8.05
N CYS A 46 0.77 -3.62 -7.74
CA CYS A 46 1.19 -2.66 -8.76
C CYS A 46 2.20 -3.28 -9.74
N LYS A 47 3.19 -3.97 -9.20
CA LYS A 47 4.22 -4.62 -9.99
C LYS A 47 3.62 -5.70 -10.90
N HIS A 48 2.74 -6.52 -10.35
CA HIS A 48 2.08 -7.59 -11.09
C HIS A 48 1.25 -7.06 -12.24
N MET A 49 0.39 -6.07 -11.96
CA MET A 49 -0.47 -5.49 -12.98
C MET A 49 0.32 -4.74 -14.05
N HIS A 50 1.36 -4.02 -13.66
CA HIS A 50 2.20 -3.29 -14.60
C HIS A 50 2.92 -4.24 -15.57
N ALA A 51 3.33 -5.42 -15.09
CA ALA A 51 3.96 -6.44 -15.93
C ALA A 51 3.00 -7.04 -16.94
N GLU A 52 1.69 -7.06 -16.64
CA GLU A 52 0.68 -7.60 -17.56
C GLU A 52 0.29 -6.62 -18.67
N GLY A 53 0.67 -5.36 -18.56
CA GLY A 53 0.38 -4.34 -19.57
C GLY A 53 -0.08 -3.04 -18.93
N PRO A 54 -0.55 -2.08 -19.77
CA PRO A 54 -1.04 -0.80 -19.26
C PRO A 54 -2.22 -0.99 -18.31
N ILE A 55 -2.20 -0.25 -17.22
CA ILE A 55 -3.28 -0.28 -16.24
C ILE A 55 -4.40 0.64 -16.73
N ALA A 56 -5.65 0.15 -16.67
CA ALA A 56 -6.81 0.88 -17.16
C ALA A 56 -7.06 2.13 -16.31
N GLY A 57 -7.42 3.22 -17.00
CA GLY A 57 -7.76 4.48 -16.37
C GLY A 57 -7.22 5.67 -17.13
N ASP A 58 -8.00 6.74 -17.18
CA ASP A 58 -7.64 7.96 -17.92
C ASP A 58 -6.68 8.85 -17.11
N THR A 59 -6.75 8.76 -15.78
CA THR A 59 -5.92 9.55 -14.88
C THR A 59 -5.14 8.65 -13.95
N THR A 60 -4.13 9.21 -13.28
CA THR A 60 -3.38 8.51 -12.24
C THR A 60 -4.32 8.01 -11.14
N ALA A 61 -5.28 8.82 -10.72
CA ALA A 61 -6.26 8.45 -9.71
C ALA A 61 -7.11 7.25 -10.16
N ASP A 62 -7.58 7.27 -11.41
CA ASP A 62 -8.37 6.17 -11.97
C ASP A 62 -7.56 4.87 -11.99
N ARG A 63 -6.28 4.95 -12.35
CA ARG A 63 -5.41 3.78 -12.39
C ARG A 63 -5.12 3.23 -11.00
N LEU A 64 -4.98 4.09 -9.99
CA LEU A 64 -4.87 3.65 -8.60
C LEU A 64 -6.13 2.91 -8.14
N ILE A 65 -7.30 3.45 -8.46
CA ILE A 65 -8.58 2.80 -8.12
C ILE A 65 -8.69 1.43 -8.78
N GLU A 66 -8.27 1.32 -10.04
CA GLU A 66 -8.27 0.04 -10.74
C GLU A 66 -7.39 -0.99 -10.02
N ILE A 67 -6.20 -0.59 -9.59
CA ILE A 67 -5.32 -1.48 -8.82
C ILE A 67 -5.98 -1.88 -7.51
N MET A 68 -6.55 -0.92 -6.77
CA MET A 68 -7.23 -1.19 -5.51
C MET A 68 -8.34 -2.22 -5.68
N ASP A 69 -9.14 -2.09 -6.72
CA ASP A 69 -10.25 -2.99 -7.00
C ASP A 69 -9.77 -4.40 -7.38
N CYS A 70 -8.61 -4.51 -7.98
CA CYS A 70 -8.05 -5.80 -8.41
C CYS A 70 -7.31 -6.55 -7.30
N VAL A 71 -6.82 -5.87 -6.28
CA VAL A 71 -5.99 -6.52 -5.23
C VAL A 71 -6.61 -7.78 -4.65
N PRO A 72 -7.89 -7.81 -4.24
CA PRO A 72 -8.44 -9.02 -3.66
C PRO A 72 -8.37 -10.25 -4.56
N MET A 73 -8.57 -10.05 -5.86
CA MET A 73 -8.49 -11.15 -6.85
C MET A 73 -7.06 -11.56 -7.14
N LEU A 74 -6.11 -10.64 -6.99
CA LEU A 74 -4.70 -10.89 -7.29
C LEU A 74 -3.97 -11.59 -6.15
N ARG A 75 -4.42 -11.45 -4.91
CA ARG A 75 -3.70 -11.95 -3.74
C ARG A 75 -3.24 -13.40 -3.84
N PRO A 76 -4.03 -14.35 -4.34
CA PRO A 76 -3.55 -15.73 -4.47
C PRO A 76 -2.35 -15.89 -5.40
N PHE A 77 -2.11 -14.93 -6.28
CA PHE A 77 -1.03 -14.96 -7.28
C PHE A 77 0.16 -14.09 -6.88
N LEU A 78 0.05 -13.35 -5.79
CA LEU A 78 1.11 -12.45 -5.33
C LEU A 78 2.01 -13.16 -4.31
N PRO A 79 3.29 -12.76 -4.20
CA PRO A 79 4.12 -13.25 -3.11
C PRO A 79 3.54 -12.78 -1.77
N THR A 80 3.83 -13.52 -0.71
CA THR A 80 3.45 -13.12 0.64
C THR A 80 4.11 -11.79 0.96
N ALA A 81 3.29 -10.79 1.29
CA ALA A 81 3.80 -9.46 1.59
C ALA A 81 4.45 -9.41 2.97
N LEU A 82 5.64 -8.84 3.03
CA LEU A 82 6.35 -8.61 4.28
C LEU A 82 5.91 -7.27 4.86
N GLU A 83 5.89 -7.19 6.18
CA GLU A 83 5.71 -5.92 6.87
C GLU A 83 6.97 -5.07 6.71
N THR A 84 6.79 -3.75 6.78
CA THR A 84 7.90 -2.80 6.76
C THR A 84 8.17 -2.38 8.19
N GLU A 85 9.40 -2.60 8.66
CA GLU A 85 9.73 -2.28 10.04
C GLU A 85 9.74 -0.78 10.29
N ASP A 86 9.41 -0.39 11.54
CA ASP A 86 9.49 1.00 11.98
C ASP A 86 10.97 1.34 12.29
N PRO A 87 11.59 2.30 11.60
CA PRO A 87 12.97 2.67 11.87
C PRO A 87 13.13 3.57 13.09
N HIS A 88 12.04 3.92 13.78
CA HIS A 88 12.07 4.81 14.93
C HIS A 88 12.97 4.26 16.02
N ARG A 89 13.89 5.07 16.53
CA ARG A 89 14.87 4.71 17.57
C ARG A 89 15.80 3.55 17.19
N GLN A 90 15.89 3.25 15.92
CA GLN A 90 16.84 2.26 15.40
C GLN A 90 18.13 2.95 14.95
N SER A 91 19.12 2.15 14.56
CA SER A 91 20.38 2.66 14.04
C SER A 91 20.15 3.41 12.71
N ARG A 92 21.15 4.21 12.33
CA ARG A 92 21.13 4.89 11.05
C ARG A 92 21.07 3.91 9.88
N GLU A 93 21.75 2.77 10.00
CA GLU A 93 21.77 1.74 8.97
C GLU A 93 20.38 1.15 8.76
N VAL A 94 19.64 0.89 9.84
CA VAL A 94 18.25 0.41 9.74
C VAL A 94 17.37 1.48 9.12
N PHE A 95 17.52 2.73 9.54
CA PHE A 95 16.76 3.85 8.98
C PHE A 95 16.99 3.98 7.47
N GLU A 96 18.24 3.95 7.04
CA GLU A 96 18.58 4.09 5.61
C GLU A 96 18.06 2.91 4.79
N ARG A 97 18.15 1.69 5.32
CA ARG A 97 17.63 0.49 4.64
C ARG A 97 16.11 0.57 4.47
N VAL A 98 15.38 0.91 5.54
CA VAL A 98 13.92 1.02 5.50
C VAL A 98 13.49 2.15 4.57
N TYR A 99 14.17 3.29 4.63
CA TYR A 99 13.92 4.40 3.71
C TYR A 99 14.07 3.97 2.25
N ALA A 100 15.13 3.23 1.94
CA ALA A 100 15.37 2.73 0.58
C ALA A 100 14.29 1.75 0.13
N GLU A 101 13.82 0.88 1.02
CA GLU A 101 12.73 -0.05 0.73
C GLU A 101 11.43 0.68 0.41
N ILE A 102 11.09 1.68 1.21
CA ILE A 102 9.88 2.48 1.01
C ILE A 102 9.98 3.26 -0.31
N LYS A 103 11.12 3.89 -0.54
CA LYS A 103 11.35 4.65 -1.78
C LYS A 103 11.22 3.76 -3.00
N HIS A 104 11.80 2.57 -2.96
CA HIS A 104 11.71 1.60 -4.06
C HIS A 104 10.25 1.20 -4.32
N GLY A 105 9.49 0.92 -3.25
CA GLY A 105 8.08 0.60 -3.37
C GLY A 105 7.26 1.74 -3.95
N VAL A 106 7.50 2.97 -3.51
CA VAL A 106 6.82 4.16 -4.05
C VAL A 106 7.15 4.35 -5.53
N ASP A 107 8.41 4.15 -5.92
CA ASP A 107 8.82 4.25 -7.33
C ASP A 107 8.09 3.21 -8.20
N ILE A 108 7.91 1.99 -7.70
CA ILE A 108 7.13 0.95 -8.39
C ILE A 108 5.67 1.40 -8.56
N MET A 109 5.05 1.92 -7.50
CA MET A 109 3.67 2.41 -7.56
C MET A 109 3.53 3.54 -8.59
N LEU A 110 4.40 4.53 -8.53
CA LEU A 110 4.36 5.67 -9.45
C LEU A 110 4.58 5.24 -10.90
N GLY A 111 5.50 4.31 -11.14
CA GLY A 111 5.72 3.76 -12.47
C GLY A 111 4.50 3.03 -13.03
N ALA A 112 3.78 2.32 -12.16
CA ALA A 112 2.59 1.57 -12.57
C ALA A 112 1.43 2.47 -12.99
N VAL A 113 1.30 3.65 -12.37
CA VAL A 113 0.16 4.56 -12.64
C VAL A 113 0.52 5.75 -13.53
N ALA A 114 1.76 5.82 -13.97
CA ALA A 114 2.24 6.88 -14.85
C ALA A 114 1.55 6.86 -16.21
#